data_09f232cab700966ae8bb60ccd7cfa101
#
_entry.id   09f232cab700966ae8bb60ccd7cfa101
#
_cell.length_a   1.000
_cell.length_b   1.000
_cell.length_c   1.000
_cell.angle_alpha   90.00
_cell.angle_beta   90.00
_cell.angle_gamma   90.00
#
_symmetry.space_group_name_H-M   'P 1'
#
loop_
_entity.id
_entity.type
_entity.pdbx_description
1 polymer ?
#
loop_
_entity_poly.entity_id
_entity_poly.type
_entity_poly.pdbx_seq_one_letter_code
_entity_poly.pdbx_strand_id
1 'polypeptide(L)'
;MDHLPVRTTGDDQAASRHADAEVTLFCLPHAGGSAAYYARFGDHFPPRVAARPLELPGRGRRCREPLLTDIDAQSRDLLAQILPAAAGRPYALFGHS
;
A
#
# COMPACT_ATOMS: atom_id res chain seq x y z
N MET A 1 0.70 -23.48 9.92
CA MET A 1 1.11 -23.13 9.43
C MET A 1 1.62 -22.81 8.93
N ASP A 2 1.84 -22.70 8.64
CA ASP A 2 2.31 -22.43 8.06
C ASP A 2 2.90 -21.92 7.53
N HIS A 3 3.39 -21.61 7.13
CA HIS A 3 3.91 -21.16 6.55
C HIS A 3 4.68 -20.83 6.13
N LEU A 4 5.12 -20.75 5.85
CA LEU A 4 5.78 -20.22 5.33
C LEU A 4 6.45 -19.85 4.52
N PRO A 5 6.47 -19.57 4.19
CA PRO A 5 7.18 -19.27 3.12
C PRO A 5 8.34 -18.59 3.41
N VAL A 6 9.21 -18.87 2.68
CA VAL A 6 10.41 -18.42 2.89
C VAL A 6 10.75 -17.20 2.26
N ARG A 7 9.95 -16.58 1.51
CA ARG A 7 10.27 -15.34 0.89
C ARG A 7 10.36 -14.27 1.91
N THR A 8 11.28 -13.37 1.70
CA THR A 8 11.47 -12.26 2.60
C THR A 8 11.31 -10.97 1.88
N THR A 9 10.46 -10.90 0.89
CA THR A 9 10.22 -9.67 0.17
C THR A 9 9.46 -8.70 1.04
N GLY A 10 9.49 -7.45 0.69
CA GLY A 10 8.72 -6.43 1.38
C GLY A 10 7.24 -6.69 1.33
N ASP A 11 6.76 -7.31 0.25
CA ASP A 11 5.35 -7.62 0.12
C ASP A 11 4.90 -8.64 1.16
N ASP A 12 5.71 -9.65 1.42
CA ASP A 12 5.38 -10.65 2.42
C ASP A 12 5.37 -10.04 3.80
N GLN A 13 6.33 -9.19 4.09
CA GLN A 13 6.39 -8.54 5.38
C GLN A 13 5.22 -7.59 5.58
N ALA A 14 4.85 -6.86 4.54
CA ALA A 14 3.72 -5.96 4.62
C ALA A 14 2.43 -6.71 4.85
N ALA A 15 2.23 -7.83 4.18
CA ALA A 15 1.04 -8.65 4.35
C ALA A 15 0.96 -9.21 5.77
N SER A 16 2.08 -9.63 6.33
CA SER A 16 2.13 -10.16 7.67
C SER A 16 1.77 -9.08 8.70
N ARG A 17 2.34 -7.90 8.57
CA ARG A 17 2.01 -6.79 9.45
C ARG A 17 0.54 -6.42 9.34
N HIS A 18 0.02 -6.40 8.12
CA HIS A 18 -1.37 -6.07 7.88
C HIS A 18 -2.30 -7.05 8.58
N ALA A 19 -1.97 -8.34 8.58
CA ALA A 19 -2.80 -9.34 9.20
C ALA A 19 -2.90 -9.16 10.71
N ASP A 20 -1.83 -8.70 11.35
CA ASP A 20 -1.78 -8.54 12.80
C ASP A 20 -2.20 -7.15 13.27
N ALA A 21 -2.30 -6.19 12.38
CA ALA A 21 -2.55 -4.81 12.77
C ALA A 21 -4.02 -4.56 13.07
N GLU A 22 -4.27 -3.60 13.96
CA GLU A 22 -5.62 -3.15 14.26
C GLU A 22 -6.13 -2.21 13.18
N VAL A 23 -5.21 -1.45 12.57
CA VAL A 23 -5.59 -0.51 11.52
C VAL A 23 -4.54 -0.55 10.42
N THR A 24 -4.98 -0.45 9.19
CA THR A 24 -4.10 -0.35 8.03
C THR A 24 -4.06 1.10 7.58
N LEU A 25 -2.86 1.64 7.42
CA LEU A 25 -2.66 2.99 6.92
C LEU A 25 -2.22 2.90 5.47
N PHE A 26 -3.13 3.20 4.56
CA PHE A 26 -2.79 3.21 3.14
C PHE A 26 -2.12 4.53 2.80
N CYS A 27 -0.91 4.46 2.27
CA CYS A 27 -0.14 5.64 1.92
C CYS A 27 -0.29 5.91 0.44
N LEU A 28 -0.91 7.03 0.11
CA LEU A 28 -1.19 7.39 -1.28
C LEU A 28 0.05 8.01 -1.91
N PRO A 29 0.34 7.68 -3.17
CA PRO A 29 1.53 8.23 -3.82
C PRO A 29 1.37 9.72 -4.06
N HIS A 30 2.46 10.47 -3.89
CA HIS A 30 2.48 11.88 -4.22
C HIS A 30 2.87 12.06 -5.68
N ALA A 31 2.74 13.28 -6.18
CA ALA A 31 3.05 13.56 -7.58
C ALA A 31 4.47 13.15 -7.90
N GLY A 32 4.63 12.35 -8.94
CA GLY A 32 5.94 11.88 -9.35
C GLY A 32 6.55 10.81 -8.46
N GLY A 33 5.86 10.42 -7.39
CA GLY A 33 6.39 9.43 -6.47
C GLY A 33 5.91 8.03 -6.72
N SER A 34 6.40 7.11 -5.91
CA SER A 34 6.00 5.72 -5.98
C SER A 34 5.86 5.15 -4.58
N ALA A 35 5.35 3.93 -4.50
CA ALA A 35 5.18 3.25 -3.23
C ALA A 35 6.50 3.11 -2.48
N ALA A 36 7.60 3.02 -3.20
CA ALA A 36 8.92 2.86 -2.58
C ALA A 36 9.27 4.01 -1.64
N TYR A 37 8.71 5.20 -1.89
CA TYR A 37 8.96 6.34 -1.02
C TYR A 37 8.55 6.05 0.42
N TYR A 38 7.46 5.30 0.59
CA TYR A 38 6.94 5.01 1.91
C TYR A 38 7.42 3.67 2.49
N ALA A 39 8.18 2.90 1.70
CA ALA A 39 8.47 1.52 2.09
C ALA A 39 9.11 1.40 3.47
N ARG A 40 9.99 2.31 3.83
CA ARG A 40 10.68 2.22 5.11
C ARG A 40 9.94 2.93 6.26
N PHE A 41 8.85 3.62 5.96
CA PHE A 41 8.12 4.30 7.02
C PHE A 41 7.40 3.30 7.93
N GLY A 42 7.09 2.12 7.40
CA GLY A 42 6.41 1.09 8.19
C GLY A 42 7.17 0.69 9.45
N ASP A 43 8.49 0.81 9.41
CA ASP A 43 9.30 0.41 10.54
C ASP A 43 9.19 1.39 11.71
N HIS A 44 8.63 2.57 11.49
CA HIS A 44 8.49 3.59 12.51
C HIS A 44 7.11 3.62 13.15
N PHE A 45 6.20 2.74 12.74
CA PHE A 45 4.86 2.70 13.31
C PHE A 45 4.76 1.61 14.35
N PRO A 46 3.87 1.79 15.35
CA PRO A 46 3.67 0.72 16.33
C PRO A 46 3.06 -0.52 15.66
N PRO A 47 3.20 -1.69 16.26
CA PRO A 47 2.71 -2.93 15.64
C PRO A 47 1.24 -2.95 15.28
N ARG A 48 0.42 -2.16 15.95
CA ARG A 48 -1.01 -2.13 15.65
C ARG A 48 -1.35 -1.32 14.40
N VAL A 49 -0.36 -0.63 13.80
CA VAL A 49 -0.56 0.14 12.59
C VAL A 49 0.29 -0.46 11.50
N ALA A 50 -0.34 -0.93 10.44
CA ALA A 50 0.38 -1.46 9.29
C ALA A 50 0.33 -0.43 8.17
N ALA A 51 1.48 0.07 7.76
CA ALA A 51 1.57 0.99 6.62
C ALA A 51 1.55 0.17 5.34
N ARG A 52 0.71 0.56 4.41
CA ARG A 52 0.61 -0.11 3.12
C ARG A 52 0.69 0.92 2.00
N PRO A 53 1.88 1.10 1.43
CA PRO A 53 2.03 2.02 0.31
C PRO A 53 1.31 1.50 -0.93
N LEU A 54 0.69 2.42 -1.66
CA LEU A 54 -0.02 2.08 -2.89
C LEU A 54 0.73 2.60 -4.09
N GLU A 55 0.52 1.95 -5.23
CA GLU A 55 1.17 2.31 -6.48
C GLU A 55 0.11 2.66 -7.52
N LEU A 56 0.37 3.71 -8.29
CA LEU A 56 -0.48 4.06 -9.43
C LEU A 56 0.12 3.51 -10.71
N PRO A 57 -0.71 3.30 -11.75
CA PRO A 57 -0.19 2.87 -13.05
C PRO A 57 0.85 3.84 -13.58
N GLY A 58 1.86 3.30 -14.22
CA GLY A 58 2.94 4.08 -14.80
C GLY A 58 4.03 4.46 -13.85
N ARG A 59 3.98 3.99 -12.60
CA ARG A 59 4.96 4.33 -11.59
C ARG A 59 5.50 3.08 -10.93
N GLY A 60 6.74 3.15 -10.47
CA GLY A 60 7.36 2.08 -9.71
C GLY A 60 7.17 0.72 -10.33
N ARG A 61 6.59 -0.21 -9.58
CA ARG A 61 6.39 -1.56 -10.07
C ARG A 61 5.35 -1.67 -11.17
N ARG A 62 4.56 -0.61 -11.38
CA ARG A 62 3.56 -0.58 -12.43
C ARG A 62 4.00 0.31 -13.60
N CYS A 63 5.30 0.47 -13.78
CA CYS A 63 5.84 1.40 -14.77
C CYS A 63 5.50 1.05 -16.21
N ARG A 64 5.10 -0.19 -16.46
CA ARG A 64 4.70 -0.61 -17.82
C ARG A 64 3.25 -0.31 -18.13
N GLU A 65 2.47 0.06 -17.15
CA GLU A 65 1.06 0.39 -17.36
C GLU A 65 0.95 1.84 -17.79
N PRO A 66 -0.04 2.19 -18.61
CA PRO A 66 -0.22 3.58 -19.02
C PRO A 66 -0.50 4.48 -17.83
N LEU A 67 0.04 5.68 -17.85
CA LEU A 67 -0.24 6.66 -16.83
C LEU A 67 -1.72 7.05 -16.85
N LEU A 68 -2.28 7.23 -15.68
CA LEU A 68 -3.62 7.79 -15.56
C LEU A 68 -3.47 9.28 -15.36
N THR A 69 -4.18 10.07 -16.16
CA THR A 69 -4.05 11.52 -16.14
C THR A 69 -5.24 12.23 -15.52
N ASP A 70 -6.23 11.46 -15.09
CA ASP A 70 -7.47 12.02 -14.62
C ASP A 70 -7.68 11.54 -13.18
N ILE A 71 -8.08 12.46 -12.32
CA ILE A 71 -8.20 12.18 -10.89
C ILE A 71 -9.25 11.11 -10.60
N ASP A 72 -10.31 11.06 -11.39
CA ASP A 72 -11.33 10.06 -11.18
C ASP A 72 -10.80 8.66 -11.47
N ALA A 73 -10.03 8.51 -12.55
CA ALA A 73 -9.44 7.22 -12.89
C ALA A 73 -8.42 6.79 -11.84
N GLN A 74 -7.62 7.73 -11.35
CA GLN A 74 -6.64 7.45 -10.31
C GLN A 74 -7.34 7.04 -9.03
N SER A 75 -8.42 7.73 -8.66
CA SER A 75 -9.17 7.41 -7.45
C SER A 75 -9.79 6.03 -7.54
N ARG A 76 -10.33 5.68 -8.69
CA ARG A 76 -10.92 4.35 -8.88
C ARG A 76 -9.86 3.26 -8.78
N ASP A 77 -8.68 3.51 -9.34
CA ASP A 77 -7.59 2.55 -9.25
C ASP A 77 -7.16 2.33 -7.80
N LEU A 78 -6.99 3.43 -7.05
CA LEU A 78 -6.62 3.33 -5.64
C LEU A 78 -7.69 2.62 -4.83
N LEU A 79 -8.95 2.94 -5.07
CA LEU A 79 -10.04 2.30 -4.36
C LEU A 79 -10.09 0.80 -4.63
N ALA A 80 -9.81 0.41 -5.87
CA ALA A 80 -9.76 -1.00 -6.23
C ALA A 80 -8.64 -1.74 -5.49
N GLN A 81 -7.60 -1.04 -5.08
CA GLN A 81 -6.54 -1.63 -4.28
C GLN A 81 -6.93 -1.66 -2.79
N ILE A 82 -7.56 -0.60 -2.33
CA ILE A 82 -7.85 -0.42 -0.90
C ILE A 82 -8.90 -1.39 -0.40
N LEU A 83 -10.02 -1.48 -1.10
CA LEU A 83 -11.16 -2.23 -0.59
C LEU A 83 -10.85 -3.71 -0.33
N PRO A 84 -10.25 -4.43 -1.28
CA PRO A 84 -9.91 -5.82 -1.00
C PRO A 84 -8.85 -5.96 0.10
N ALA A 85 -7.90 -5.04 0.12
CA ALA A 85 -6.82 -5.13 1.11
C ALA A 85 -7.32 -4.82 2.51
N ALA A 86 -8.28 -3.90 2.64
CA ALA A 86 -8.87 -3.59 3.94
C ALA A 86 -9.71 -4.73 4.47
N ALA A 87 -10.38 -5.45 3.58
CA ALA A 87 -11.15 -6.64 3.93
C ALA A 87 -12.16 -6.39 5.05
N GLY A 88 -12.82 -5.25 5.02
CA GLY A 88 -13.82 -4.90 6.05
C GLY A 88 -13.23 -4.46 7.37
N ARG A 89 -11.91 -4.36 7.48
CA ARG A 89 -11.24 -3.97 8.73
C ARG A 89 -11.00 -2.46 8.73
N PRO A 90 -10.77 -1.87 9.90
CA PRO A 90 -10.50 -0.43 9.97
C PRO A 90 -9.28 -0.04 9.17
N TYR A 91 -9.37 1.09 8.49
CA TYR A 91 -8.23 1.62 7.76
C TYR A 91 -8.26 3.13 7.77
N ALA A 92 -7.12 3.72 7.45
CA ALA A 92 -6.97 5.16 7.28
C ALA A 92 -6.19 5.43 6.01
N LEU A 93 -6.31 6.63 5.50
CA LEU A 93 -5.59 7.06 4.30
C LEU A 93 -4.62 8.17 4.67
N PHE A 94 -3.43 8.10 4.11
CA PHE A 94 -2.44 9.15 4.28
C PHE A 94 -2.04 9.68 2.91
N GLY A 95 -2.17 10.98 2.72
CA GLY A 95 -1.77 11.65 1.51
C GLY A 95 -0.77 12.74 1.84
N HIS A 96 0.18 12.96 0.93
CA HIS A 96 1.26 13.92 1.16
C HIS A 96 1.51 14.68 -0.13
N SER A 97 1.37 15.99 -0.03
CA SER A 97 1.67 16.90 -1.14
C SER A 97 0.98 16.57 -2.42
#